data_ded2d8a927bd518b1dbe2b4a7893e857
#
_entry.id   ded2d8a927bd518b1dbe2b4a7893e857
#
_cell.length_a   1.000
_cell.length_b   1.000
_cell.length_c   1.000
_cell.angle_alpha   90.00
_cell.angle_beta   90.00
_cell.angle_gamma   90.00
#
_symmetry.space_group_name_H-M   'P 1'
#
loop_
_entity.id
_entity.type
_entity.pdbx_description
1 polymer ?
#
loop_
_entity_poly.entity_id
_entity_poly.type
_entity_poly.pdbx_seq_one_letter_code
_entity_poly.pdbx_strand_id
1 'polypeptide(L)'
;MAHCARSPSFLLHQVTCQLATGDTLFGPLNLSLEGTLCGLVGRNGVGKTRLLRLLAGLDSPSSGHIERVASVSYVAQQHVMFPDTTLAEWLGVEFVFSALARLERGEGRADDLERLDGFWDLPERLNAGFQAAGLGEFSPGRLASSLSGGERVKAQLCGAFLSDADFLLLDEPTNHLDRQGRAWLYQQLEQWRGGALIASHDRELLTQMPRILELTSAALRSYGGNYADYQQQRELEQQAARAALEHAVTERRRTRARMQKEHDACRRRSAQTLRTIDTLNIASFERVAWKGAAKERPGTLKRQHREQSSILNDAIEQARERVEEDNPVMFTLPGSQVAAGKQVLELDALRLTHSPMAALDWRIDGPMRVALRGPNGCGKTTLLKTLLGLQPPLSGSCRLSVNAAYLDQHLSQLDLSLSIMAHLNLGDTPLEEGVLRSQLAQLQLGADKVHLPLSVLSGGVRLKAALACVLWRREATQLLLLDEPTNHLDLASTLAIEKALAQFPGAMLVVSHDEAFLRALKLTHCLAWREEGWSVERL
;
A
#
# COMPACT_ATOMS: atom_id res chain seq x y z
N MET A 1 3.31 13.59 37.49
CA MET A 1 1.90 13.67 37.07
C MET A 1 1.46 12.25 36.77
N ALA A 2 0.51 11.72 37.54
CA ALA A 2 0.01 10.36 37.35
C ALA A 2 -0.72 10.30 36.00
N HIS A 3 -0.26 9.44 35.11
CA HIS A 3 -1.02 9.05 33.91
C HIS A 3 -2.31 8.38 34.42
N CYS A 4 -3.43 9.11 34.34
CA CYS A 4 -4.73 8.49 34.47
C CYS A 4 -4.83 7.48 33.33
N ALA A 5 -4.82 6.19 33.65
CA ALA A 5 -5.01 5.13 32.66
C ALA A 5 -6.39 5.37 32.02
N ARG A 6 -6.40 5.77 30.74
CA ARG A 6 -7.66 5.88 29.97
C ARG A 6 -8.23 4.47 29.85
N SER A 7 -9.49 4.31 30.14
CA SER A 7 -10.18 3.03 29.95
C SER A 7 -10.07 2.58 28.49
N PRO A 8 -9.87 1.28 28.22
CA PRO A 8 -9.78 0.79 26.86
C PRO A 8 -11.10 1.01 26.12
N SER A 9 -11.03 1.54 24.90
CA SER A 9 -12.19 1.71 24.02
C SER A 9 -12.61 0.40 23.36
N PHE A 10 -11.63 -0.47 23.09
CA PHE A 10 -11.83 -1.81 22.53
C PHE A 10 -10.89 -2.82 23.16
N LEU A 11 -11.40 -4.04 23.39
CA LEU A 11 -10.63 -5.21 23.78
C LEU A 11 -10.88 -6.34 22.79
N LEU A 12 -9.83 -6.81 22.12
CA LEU A 12 -9.85 -7.94 21.20
C LEU A 12 -9.25 -9.17 21.91
N HIS A 13 -10.01 -10.27 21.98
CA HIS A 13 -9.61 -11.54 22.56
C HIS A 13 -9.65 -12.64 21.50
N GLN A 14 -8.47 -13.11 21.07
CA GLN A 14 -8.31 -14.23 20.12
C GLN A 14 -9.14 -14.05 18.85
N VAL A 15 -9.26 -12.82 18.33
CA VAL A 15 -10.09 -12.48 17.18
C VAL A 15 -9.47 -13.04 15.92
N THR A 16 -10.23 -13.86 15.21
CA THR A 16 -9.84 -14.43 13.91
C THR A 16 -10.88 -14.07 12.86
N CYS A 17 -10.42 -13.76 11.66
CA CYS A 17 -11.27 -13.52 10.50
C CYS A 17 -10.92 -14.50 9.38
N GLN A 18 -11.92 -15.21 8.86
CA GLN A 18 -11.80 -16.12 7.72
C GLN A 18 -12.58 -15.59 6.52
N LEU A 19 -12.10 -15.91 5.34
CA LEU A 19 -12.81 -15.66 4.09
C LEU A 19 -13.91 -16.72 3.89
N ALA A 20 -14.85 -16.43 2.99
CA ALA A 20 -15.90 -17.39 2.61
C ALA A 20 -15.34 -18.71 2.02
N THR A 21 -14.10 -18.70 1.55
CA THR A 21 -13.35 -19.87 1.08
C THR A 21 -12.85 -20.77 2.20
N GLY A 22 -12.92 -20.32 3.47
CA GLY A 22 -12.36 -21.00 4.63
C GLY A 22 -10.92 -20.60 4.98
N ASP A 23 -10.25 -19.85 4.11
CA ASP A 23 -8.89 -19.38 4.37
C ASP A 23 -8.88 -18.33 5.48
N THR A 24 -7.89 -18.41 6.38
CA THR A 24 -7.71 -17.40 7.43
C THR A 24 -7.10 -16.13 6.85
N LEU A 25 -7.83 -15.03 6.96
CA LEU A 25 -7.36 -13.71 6.52
C LEU A 25 -6.36 -13.13 7.53
N PHE A 26 -6.71 -13.18 8.83
CA PHE A 26 -5.82 -12.81 9.94
C PHE A 26 -6.28 -13.44 11.26
N GLY A 27 -5.35 -13.50 12.19
CA GLY A 27 -5.61 -13.93 13.59
C GLY A 27 -4.84 -15.17 14.00
N PRO A 28 -4.94 -15.52 15.30
CA PRO A 28 -5.73 -14.86 16.36
C PRO A 28 -5.11 -13.53 16.83
N LEU A 29 -5.92 -12.47 16.93
CA LEU A 29 -5.49 -11.15 17.35
C LEU A 29 -5.87 -10.87 18.81
N ASN A 30 -4.94 -10.30 19.57
CA ASN A 30 -5.17 -9.77 20.91
C ASN A 30 -4.68 -8.32 20.95
N LEU A 31 -5.55 -7.40 21.31
CA LEU A 31 -5.20 -5.97 21.37
C LEU A 31 -6.13 -5.23 22.32
N SER A 32 -5.57 -4.25 23.02
CA SER A 32 -6.30 -3.19 23.73
C SER A 32 -6.07 -1.87 23.00
N LEU A 33 -7.16 -1.22 22.58
CA LEU A 33 -7.16 0.13 22.03
C LEU A 33 -7.70 1.10 23.06
N GLU A 34 -6.91 2.11 23.35
CA GLU A 34 -7.26 3.22 24.22
C GLU A 34 -7.78 4.40 23.36
N GLY A 35 -8.38 5.41 24.00
CA GLY A 35 -8.85 6.63 23.34
C GLY A 35 -7.71 7.54 22.84
N THR A 36 -6.83 6.99 22.00
CA THR A 36 -5.71 7.70 21.35
C THR A 36 -5.79 7.56 19.83
N LEU A 37 -5.10 8.46 19.12
CA LEU A 37 -4.98 8.34 17.66
C LEU A 37 -4.00 7.20 17.34
N CYS A 38 -4.43 6.28 16.46
CA CYS A 38 -3.61 5.16 16.01
C CYS A 38 -3.67 5.04 14.49
N GLY A 39 -2.52 4.94 13.84
CA GLY A 39 -2.43 4.57 12.43
C GLY A 39 -2.46 3.05 12.25
N LEU A 40 -3.25 2.53 11.32
CA LEU A 40 -3.29 1.11 10.95
C LEU A 40 -2.62 0.92 9.60
N VAL A 41 -1.51 0.24 9.58
CA VAL A 41 -0.76 -0.10 8.37
C VAL A 41 -0.77 -1.60 8.10
N GLY A 42 -0.45 -2.00 6.88
CA GLY A 42 -0.37 -3.40 6.47
C GLY A 42 -0.54 -3.55 4.98
N ARG A 43 -0.16 -4.70 4.42
CA ARG A 43 -0.27 -4.97 2.98
C ARG A 43 -1.72 -4.87 2.49
N ASN A 44 -1.89 -4.58 1.21
CA ASN A 44 -3.21 -4.62 0.59
C ASN A 44 -3.76 -6.06 0.63
N GLY A 45 -5.05 -6.18 0.97
CA GLY A 45 -5.71 -7.48 1.11
C GLY A 45 -5.49 -8.18 2.45
N VAL A 46 -4.67 -7.66 3.38
CA VAL A 46 -4.44 -8.27 4.70
C VAL A 46 -5.65 -8.19 5.63
N GLY A 47 -6.65 -7.36 5.29
CA GLY A 47 -7.89 -7.26 6.05
C GLY A 47 -8.05 -6.01 6.91
N LYS A 48 -7.35 -4.89 6.61
CA LYS A 48 -7.50 -3.61 7.34
C LYS A 48 -8.97 -3.17 7.40
N THR A 49 -9.63 -3.07 6.26
CA THR A 49 -11.07 -2.76 6.16
C THR A 49 -11.93 -3.74 6.96
N ARG A 50 -11.60 -5.04 6.89
CA ARG A 50 -12.34 -6.07 7.66
C ARG A 50 -12.19 -5.86 9.16
N LEU A 51 -10.98 -5.55 9.64
CA LEU A 51 -10.74 -5.25 11.05
C LEU A 51 -11.54 -4.00 11.49
N LEU A 52 -11.53 -2.93 10.71
CA LEU A 52 -12.33 -1.74 11.01
C LEU A 52 -13.84 -2.05 11.06
N ARG A 53 -14.37 -2.85 10.11
CA ARG A 53 -15.77 -3.27 10.11
C ARG A 53 -16.13 -4.15 11.30
N LEU A 54 -15.22 -5.04 11.72
CA LEU A 54 -15.38 -5.83 12.94
C LEU A 54 -15.45 -4.93 14.18
N LEU A 55 -14.60 -3.91 14.28
CA LEU A 55 -14.61 -2.92 15.37
C LEU A 55 -15.87 -2.05 15.35
N ALA A 56 -16.34 -1.68 14.15
CA ALA A 56 -17.59 -0.95 13.97
C ALA A 56 -18.85 -1.77 14.29
N GLY A 57 -18.72 -3.10 14.47
CA GLY A 57 -19.87 -3.99 14.68
C GLY A 57 -20.68 -4.31 13.44
N LEU A 58 -20.16 -3.96 12.25
CA LEU A 58 -20.80 -4.23 10.96
C LEU A 58 -20.60 -5.68 10.49
N ASP A 59 -19.52 -6.31 10.97
CA ASP A 59 -19.22 -7.71 10.72
C ASP A 59 -19.00 -8.43 12.06
N SER A 60 -19.10 -9.77 12.06
CA SER A 60 -18.79 -10.62 13.22
C SER A 60 -17.47 -11.37 13.00
N PRO A 61 -16.64 -11.57 14.01
CA PRO A 61 -15.43 -12.36 13.90
C PRO A 61 -15.77 -13.83 13.68
N SER A 62 -14.91 -14.58 12.97
CA SER A 62 -15.06 -16.03 12.77
C SER A 62 -14.82 -16.81 14.07
N SER A 63 -13.92 -16.31 14.92
CA SER A 63 -13.71 -16.79 16.30
C SER A 63 -13.16 -15.66 17.16
N GLY A 64 -13.21 -15.83 18.48
CA GLY A 64 -12.79 -14.81 19.44
C GLY A 64 -13.93 -13.84 19.78
N HIS A 65 -13.58 -12.78 20.51
CA HIS A 65 -14.53 -11.83 21.05
C HIS A 65 -13.98 -10.39 20.97
N ILE A 66 -14.87 -9.41 20.70
CA ILE A 66 -14.55 -7.99 20.68
C ILE A 66 -15.48 -7.29 21.68
N GLU A 67 -14.86 -6.72 22.72
CA GLU A 67 -15.54 -5.84 23.67
C GLU A 67 -15.46 -4.41 23.18
N ARG A 68 -16.62 -3.75 23.04
CA ARG A 68 -16.74 -2.35 22.60
C ARG A 68 -17.29 -1.53 23.75
N VAL A 69 -16.47 -0.62 24.26
CA VAL A 69 -16.84 0.28 25.36
C VAL A 69 -17.21 1.66 24.82
N ALA A 70 -16.60 2.09 23.73
CA ALA A 70 -16.77 3.41 23.13
C ALA A 70 -17.89 3.41 22.08
N SER A 71 -18.58 4.55 21.96
CA SER A 71 -19.43 4.85 20.78
C SER A 71 -18.55 5.10 19.56
N VAL A 72 -18.97 4.63 18.39
CA VAL A 72 -18.10 4.56 17.19
C VAL A 72 -18.74 5.25 16.00
N SER A 73 -17.97 6.08 15.31
CA SER A 73 -18.28 6.56 13.97
C SER A 73 -17.32 5.91 12.96
N TYR A 74 -17.86 5.29 11.91
CA TYR A 74 -17.09 4.59 10.87
C TYR A 74 -17.24 5.28 9.52
N VAL A 75 -16.11 5.66 8.93
CA VAL A 75 -16.02 6.17 7.56
C VAL A 75 -15.38 5.11 6.69
N ALA A 76 -16.15 4.53 5.77
CA ALA A 76 -15.67 3.49 4.87
C ALA A 76 -14.96 4.07 3.65
N GLN A 77 -14.03 3.28 3.08
CA GLN A 77 -13.30 3.63 1.86
C GLN A 77 -14.24 3.85 0.65
N GLN A 78 -15.27 3.04 0.53
CA GLN A 78 -16.29 3.15 -0.51
C GLN A 78 -17.67 2.89 0.07
N HIS A 79 -18.63 3.71 -0.29
CA HIS A 79 -20.03 3.52 0.06
C HIS A 79 -20.84 3.17 -1.18
N VAL A 80 -21.64 2.12 -1.06
CA VAL A 80 -22.71 1.88 -2.02
C VAL A 80 -23.74 2.99 -1.81
N MET A 81 -23.94 3.79 -2.84
CA MET A 81 -24.85 4.93 -2.80
C MET A 81 -25.96 4.73 -3.84
N PHE A 82 -27.19 4.91 -3.41
CA PHE A 82 -28.31 4.95 -4.34
C PHE A 82 -28.38 6.33 -5.01
N PRO A 83 -28.78 6.42 -6.28
CA PRO A 83 -28.78 7.69 -7.04
C PRO A 83 -29.55 8.84 -6.38
N ASP A 84 -30.64 8.50 -5.70
CA ASP A 84 -31.58 9.46 -5.11
C ASP A 84 -31.31 9.79 -3.63
N THR A 85 -30.22 9.28 -3.05
CA THR A 85 -29.89 9.50 -1.63
C THR A 85 -29.50 10.95 -1.39
N THR A 86 -30.20 11.62 -0.48
CA THR A 86 -29.91 13.01 -0.05
C THR A 86 -28.67 13.07 0.86
N LEU A 87 -28.09 14.25 1.02
CA LEU A 87 -26.97 14.46 1.95
C LEU A 87 -27.38 14.17 3.41
N ALA A 88 -28.57 14.56 3.81
CA ALA A 88 -29.06 14.32 5.16
C ALA A 88 -29.23 12.82 5.45
N GLU A 89 -29.82 12.05 4.50
CA GLU A 89 -29.94 10.60 4.60
C GLU A 89 -28.58 9.93 4.63
N TRP A 90 -27.67 10.34 3.74
CA TRP A 90 -26.36 9.75 3.59
C TRP A 90 -25.45 9.96 4.82
N LEU A 91 -25.59 11.12 5.48
CA LEU A 91 -24.90 11.41 6.74
C LEU A 91 -25.64 10.86 7.98
N GLY A 92 -26.81 10.26 7.80
CA GLY A 92 -27.62 9.72 8.90
C GLY A 92 -28.27 10.77 9.80
N VAL A 93 -28.38 12.00 9.32
CA VAL A 93 -28.92 13.15 10.08
C VAL A 93 -30.29 13.60 9.59
N GLU A 94 -30.94 12.87 8.69
CA GLU A 94 -32.25 13.18 8.14
C GLU A 94 -33.31 13.39 9.22
N PHE A 95 -33.25 12.60 10.29
CA PHE A 95 -34.20 12.68 11.41
C PHE A 95 -34.21 14.06 12.06
N VAL A 96 -33.05 14.74 12.18
CA VAL A 96 -32.94 16.09 12.74
C VAL A 96 -33.67 17.10 11.85
N PHE A 97 -33.34 17.10 10.55
CA PHE A 97 -33.95 18.05 9.58
C PHE A 97 -35.44 17.81 9.41
N SER A 98 -35.86 16.54 9.42
CA SER A 98 -37.27 16.17 9.34
C SER A 98 -38.07 16.62 10.59
N ALA A 99 -37.47 16.47 11.79
CA ALA A 99 -38.08 16.91 13.04
C ALA A 99 -38.18 18.45 13.11
N LEU A 100 -37.10 19.16 12.76
CA LEU A 100 -37.07 20.62 12.71
C LEU A 100 -38.13 21.16 11.73
N ALA A 101 -38.22 20.60 10.52
CA ALA A 101 -39.20 20.98 9.53
C ALA A 101 -40.64 20.74 9.98
N ARG A 102 -40.93 19.70 10.81
CA ARG A 102 -42.27 19.50 11.42
C ARG A 102 -42.55 20.53 12.50
N LEU A 103 -41.58 20.85 13.33
CA LEU A 103 -41.70 21.88 14.38
C LEU A 103 -41.97 23.27 13.76
N GLU A 104 -41.26 23.64 12.72
CA GLU A 104 -41.45 24.92 11.99
C GLU A 104 -42.85 25.03 11.39
N ARG A 105 -43.45 23.91 10.95
CA ARG A 105 -44.83 23.88 10.43
C ARG A 105 -45.92 23.81 11.51
N GLY A 106 -45.52 23.73 12.79
CA GLY A 106 -46.45 23.55 13.91
C GLY A 106 -47.02 22.12 14.03
N GLU A 107 -46.41 21.15 13.35
CA GLU A 107 -46.79 19.72 13.33
C GLU A 107 -45.89 18.86 14.25
N GLY A 108 -45.11 19.53 15.10
CA GLY A 108 -44.13 18.86 15.98
C GLY A 108 -44.79 17.92 16.98
N ARG A 109 -44.13 16.81 17.25
CA ARG A 109 -44.55 15.79 18.21
C ARG A 109 -43.62 15.80 19.42
N ALA A 110 -44.04 15.24 20.57
CA ALA A 110 -43.21 15.11 21.75
C ALA A 110 -41.91 14.29 21.43
N ASP A 111 -42.06 13.24 20.63
CA ASP A 111 -40.92 12.41 20.19
C ASP A 111 -39.90 13.20 19.35
N ASP A 112 -40.32 14.25 18.62
CA ASP A 112 -39.41 15.10 17.85
C ASP A 112 -38.52 15.92 18.77
N LEU A 113 -39.05 16.39 19.91
CA LEU A 113 -38.28 17.13 20.91
C LEU A 113 -37.26 16.23 21.60
N GLU A 114 -37.63 15.00 21.94
CA GLU A 114 -36.71 14.01 22.52
C GLU A 114 -35.60 13.64 21.56
N ARG A 115 -35.92 13.49 20.26
CA ARG A 115 -34.90 13.17 19.21
C ARG A 115 -33.99 14.32 18.90
N LEU A 116 -34.40 15.55 19.10
CA LEU A 116 -33.60 16.76 18.89
C LEU A 116 -32.76 17.11 20.11
N ASP A 117 -32.93 16.42 21.24
CA ASP A 117 -32.11 16.68 22.40
C ASP A 117 -30.61 16.41 22.08
N GLY A 118 -29.78 17.45 22.31
CA GLY A 118 -28.38 17.45 21.90
C GLY A 118 -28.08 17.75 20.43
N PHE A 119 -29.11 17.90 19.55
CA PHE A 119 -28.91 18.11 18.10
C PHE A 119 -29.48 19.43 17.57
N TRP A 120 -29.94 20.35 18.44
CA TRP A 120 -30.54 21.62 18.05
C TRP A 120 -29.59 22.49 17.23
N ASP A 121 -28.30 22.48 17.50
CA ASP A 121 -27.24 23.22 16.83
C ASP A 121 -26.61 22.48 15.65
N LEU A 122 -27.05 21.25 15.38
CA LEU A 122 -26.43 20.40 14.35
C LEU A 122 -26.49 21.01 12.94
N PRO A 123 -27.59 21.66 12.49
CA PRO A 123 -27.62 22.32 11.19
C PRO A 123 -26.54 23.39 11.05
N GLU A 124 -26.35 24.23 12.09
CA GLU A 124 -25.32 25.27 12.10
C GLU A 124 -23.91 24.69 12.11
N ARG A 125 -23.68 23.66 12.93
CA ARG A 125 -22.40 22.92 13.00
C ARG A 125 -22.07 22.23 11.68
N LEU A 126 -23.04 21.59 11.02
CA LEU A 126 -22.86 20.99 9.70
C LEU A 126 -22.52 22.05 8.65
N ASN A 127 -23.24 23.17 8.64
CA ASN A 127 -22.96 24.25 7.70
C ASN A 127 -21.55 24.83 7.91
N ALA A 128 -21.15 25.09 9.15
CA ALA A 128 -19.81 25.55 9.48
C ALA A 128 -18.72 24.52 9.07
N GLY A 129 -18.96 23.22 9.34
CA GLY A 129 -18.06 22.13 8.95
C GLY A 129 -17.91 22.01 7.43
N PHE A 130 -19.00 22.13 6.68
CA PHE A 130 -18.99 22.11 5.22
C PHE A 130 -18.23 23.31 4.63
N GLN A 131 -18.46 24.51 5.17
CA GLN A 131 -17.71 25.71 4.76
C GLN A 131 -16.21 25.56 5.04
N ALA A 132 -15.84 25.07 6.24
CA ALA A 132 -14.44 24.82 6.60
C ALA A 132 -13.78 23.76 5.70
N ALA A 133 -14.53 22.74 5.26
CA ALA A 133 -14.08 21.72 4.32
C ALA A 133 -14.03 22.22 2.86
N GLY A 134 -14.50 23.44 2.58
CA GLY A 134 -14.58 24.00 1.22
C GLY A 134 -15.69 23.37 0.37
N LEU A 135 -16.77 22.86 0.99
CA LEU A 135 -17.92 22.24 0.32
C LEU A 135 -19.06 23.24 0.04
N GLY A 136 -18.93 24.48 0.49
CA GLY A 136 -20.00 25.49 0.45
C GLY A 136 -21.05 25.28 1.54
N GLU A 137 -22.26 25.77 1.30
CA GLU A 137 -23.37 25.64 2.26
C GLU A 137 -23.91 24.20 2.29
N PHE A 138 -24.24 23.74 3.49
CA PHE A 138 -24.90 22.45 3.67
C PHE A 138 -26.38 22.56 3.26
N SER A 139 -26.80 21.73 2.33
CA SER A 139 -28.20 21.59 1.95
C SER A 139 -28.70 20.17 2.17
N PRO A 140 -29.60 19.91 3.12
CA PRO A 140 -30.01 18.56 3.49
C PRO A 140 -30.64 17.78 2.33
N GLY A 141 -31.37 18.44 1.44
CA GLY A 141 -32.01 17.83 0.27
C GLY A 141 -31.12 17.72 -0.97
N ARG A 142 -29.87 18.19 -0.94
CA ARG A 142 -28.93 18.03 -2.05
C ARG A 142 -28.61 16.54 -2.23
N LEU A 143 -28.62 16.06 -3.48
CA LEU A 143 -28.25 14.66 -3.78
C LEU A 143 -26.77 14.42 -3.53
N ALA A 144 -26.45 13.37 -2.79
CA ALA A 144 -25.06 12.96 -2.52
C ALA A 144 -24.34 12.55 -3.82
N SER A 145 -25.07 12.06 -4.83
CA SER A 145 -24.55 11.74 -6.16
C SER A 145 -24.02 12.96 -6.93
N SER A 146 -24.48 14.18 -6.60
CA SER A 146 -24.00 15.42 -7.24
C SER A 146 -22.60 15.84 -6.78
N LEU A 147 -22.09 15.26 -5.71
CA LEU A 147 -20.75 15.53 -5.19
C LEU A 147 -19.69 14.74 -5.96
N SER A 148 -18.53 15.35 -6.20
CA SER A 148 -17.33 14.65 -6.65
C SER A 148 -16.83 13.65 -5.61
N GLY A 149 -15.95 12.73 -6.01
CA GLY A 149 -15.38 11.74 -5.09
C GLY A 149 -14.71 12.36 -3.86
N GLY A 150 -13.94 13.42 -4.05
CA GLY A 150 -13.29 14.14 -2.95
C GLY A 150 -14.26 14.89 -2.05
N GLU A 151 -15.27 15.53 -2.64
CA GLU A 151 -16.32 16.22 -1.87
C GLU A 151 -17.13 15.23 -1.02
N ARG A 152 -17.39 14.03 -1.54
CA ARG A 152 -18.07 12.96 -0.79
C ARG A 152 -17.28 12.55 0.44
N VAL A 153 -15.98 12.30 0.29
CA VAL A 153 -15.11 11.94 1.43
C VAL A 153 -15.11 13.07 2.47
N LYS A 154 -14.98 14.34 2.05
CA LYS A 154 -15.03 15.49 2.96
C LYS A 154 -16.36 15.58 3.70
N ALA A 155 -17.49 15.39 3.01
CA ALA A 155 -18.82 15.43 3.63
C ALA A 155 -18.99 14.33 4.70
N GLN A 156 -18.55 13.10 4.42
CA GLN A 156 -18.57 12.01 5.39
C GLN A 156 -17.70 12.28 6.61
N LEU A 157 -16.50 12.81 6.39
CA LEU A 157 -15.60 13.19 7.47
C LEU A 157 -16.21 14.30 8.33
N CYS A 158 -16.87 15.31 7.72
CA CYS A 158 -17.62 16.31 8.47
C CYS A 158 -18.68 15.67 9.37
N GLY A 159 -19.49 14.75 8.83
CA GLY A 159 -20.48 14.01 9.62
C GLY A 159 -19.84 13.20 10.77
N ALA A 160 -18.72 12.54 10.51
CA ALA A 160 -18.00 11.75 11.51
C ALA A 160 -17.43 12.64 12.64
N PHE A 161 -16.80 13.76 12.32
CA PHE A 161 -16.25 14.69 13.32
C PHE A 161 -17.32 15.43 14.13
N LEU A 162 -18.52 15.57 13.58
CA LEU A 162 -19.65 16.21 14.26
C LEU A 162 -20.55 15.22 15.01
N SER A 163 -20.32 13.92 14.85
CA SER A 163 -21.02 12.89 15.61
C SER A 163 -20.61 12.89 17.09
N ASP A 164 -21.48 12.38 17.96
CA ASP A 164 -21.18 12.21 19.39
C ASP A 164 -20.37 10.91 19.67
N ALA A 165 -19.55 10.49 18.72
CA ALA A 165 -18.74 9.31 18.87
C ALA A 165 -17.48 9.57 19.71
N ASP A 166 -17.17 8.64 20.60
CA ASP A 166 -15.94 8.67 21.39
C ASP A 166 -14.72 8.19 20.58
N PHE A 167 -14.98 7.43 19.50
CA PHE A 167 -13.94 6.81 18.71
C PHE A 167 -14.26 6.82 17.21
N LEU A 168 -13.28 7.25 16.39
CA LEU A 168 -13.38 7.26 14.95
C LEU A 168 -12.68 6.03 14.35
N LEU A 169 -13.34 5.40 13.39
CA LEU A 169 -12.76 4.37 12.54
C LEU A 169 -12.74 4.90 11.10
N LEU A 170 -11.55 5.20 10.58
CA LEU A 170 -11.39 5.80 9.25
C LEU A 170 -10.65 4.84 8.32
N ASP A 171 -11.27 4.51 7.18
CA ASP A 171 -10.70 3.59 6.20
C ASP A 171 -10.23 4.37 4.95
N GLU A 172 -8.92 4.57 4.84
CA GLU A 172 -8.25 5.31 3.76
C GLU A 172 -8.86 6.71 3.52
N PRO A 173 -8.97 7.57 4.56
CA PRO A 173 -9.68 8.84 4.48
C PRO A 173 -8.99 9.89 3.59
N THR A 174 -7.73 9.69 3.23
CA THR A 174 -6.95 10.59 2.35
C THR A 174 -7.16 10.29 0.87
N ASN A 175 -7.80 9.17 0.52
CA ASN A 175 -8.08 8.83 -0.87
C ASN A 175 -9.04 9.85 -1.48
N HIS A 176 -8.77 10.26 -2.72
CA HIS A 176 -9.50 11.29 -3.47
C HIS A 176 -9.43 12.72 -2.89
N LEU A 177 -8.75 12.93 -1.76
CA LEU A 177 -8.51 14.27 -1.23
C LEU A 177 -7.32 14.92 -1.94
N ASP A 178 -7.52 16.15 -2.40
CA ASP A 178 -6.44 17.01 -2.85
C ASP A 178 -5.62 17.55 -1.66
N ARG A 179 -4.56 18.30 -1.94
CA ARG A 179 -3.68 18.84 -0.90
C ARG A 179 -4.43 19.67 0.15
N GLN A 180 -5.39 20.48 -0.27
CA GLN A 180 -6.18 21.31 0.67
C GLN A 180 -7.08 20.42 1.54
N GLY A 181 -7.72 19.41 0.93
CA GLY A 181 -8.55 18.44 1.66
C GLY A 181 -7.76 17.62 2.67
N ARG A 182 -6.53 17.21 2.33
CA ARG A 182 -5.64 16.51 3.29
C ARG A 182 -5.23 17.42 4.44
N ALA A 183 -4.81 18.67 4.15
CA ALA A 183 -4.46 19.63 5.19
C ALA A 183 -5.62 19.90 6.14
N TRP A 184 -6.86 20.05 5.62
CA TRP A 184 -8.05 20.16 6.42
C TRP A 184 -8.29 18.93 7.31
N LEU A 185 -8.17 17.72 6.75
CA LEU A 185 -8.32 16.48 7.52
C LEU A 185 -7.31 16.40 8.67
N TYR A 186 -6.04 16.74 8.41
CA TYR A 186 -4.99 16.72 9.44
C TYR A 186 -5.31 17.69 10.57
N GLN A 187 -5.77 18.89 10.23
CA GLN A 187 -6.18 19.88 11.23
C GLN A 187 -7.37 19.41 12.07
N GLN A 188 -8.36 18.73 11.45
CA GLN A 188 -9.50 18.17 12.18
C GLN A 188 -9.05 17.05 13.15
N LEU A 189 -8.14 16.19 12.72
CA LEU A 189 -7.59 15.13 13.59
C LEU A 189 -6.74 15.67 14.73
N GLU A 190 -5.99 16.75 14.54
CA GLU A 190 -5.24 17.42 15.59
C GLU A 190 -6.17 18.01 16.68
N GLN A 191 -7.33 18.51 16.29
CA GLN A 191 -8.35 19.05 17.18
C GLN A 191 -9.22 17.96 17.83
N TRP A 192 -9.22 16.73 17.27
CA TRP A 192 -10.03 15.63 17.77
C TRP A 192 -9.57 15.15 19.14
N ARG A 193 -10.49 15.09 20.11
CA ARG A 193 -10.17 14.72 21.50
C ARG A 193 -10.47 13.26 21.83
N GLY A 194 -11.25 12.58 20.99
CA GLY A 194 -11.55 11.16 21.11
C GLY A 194 -10.42 10.27 20.62
N GLY A 195 -10.63 8.96 20.67
CA GLY A 195 -9.75 7.99 20.03
C GLY A 195 -10.00 7.91 18.52
N ALA A 196 -9.00 7.42 17.78
CA ALA A 196 -9.22 7.06 16.37
C ALA A 196 -8.30 5.93 15.94
N LEU A 197 -8.81 5.06 15.08
CA LEU A 197 -8.02 4.08 14.33
C LEU A 197 -8.17 4.37 12.84
N ILE A 198 -7.06 4.74 12.21
CA ILE A 198 -7.03 5.24 10.85
C ILE A 198 -6.21 4.30 9.98
N ALA A 199 -6.87 3.50 9.14
CA ALA A 199 -6.18 2.76 8.11
C ALA A 199 -5.76 3.73 7.00
N SER A 200 -4.46 3.86 6.78
CA SER A 200 -3.94 4.76 5.76
C SER A 200 -2.56 4.34 5.26
N HIS A 201 -2.30 4.73 4.01
CA HIS A 201 -0.98 4.66 3.38
C HIS A 201 -0.34 6.04 3.20
N ASP A 202 -0.99 7.09 3.68
CA ASP A 202 -0.51 8.46 3.68
C ASP A 202 0.54 8.67 4.78
N ARG A 203 1.79 8.86 4.37
CA ARG A 203 2.92 8.99 5.30
C ARG A 203 2.87 10.27 6.11
N GLU A 204 2.34 11.36 5.54
CA GLU A 204 2.19 12.63 6.26
C GLU A 204 1.16 12.50 7.38
N LEU A 205 0.03 11.84 7.09
CA LEU A 205 -0.97 11.51 8.09
C LEU A 205 -0.39 10.61 9.19
N LEU A 206 0.29 9.53 8.81
CA LEU A 206 0.88 8.57 9.77
C LEU A 206 1.98 9.20 10.63
N THR A 207 2.64 10.27 10.17
CA THR A 207 3.63 10.99 10.97
C THR A 207 2.98 11.74 12.15
N GLN A 208 1.69 12.07 12.07
CA GLN A 208 0.95 12.72 13.16
C GLN A 208 0.40 11.72 14.20
N MET A 209 0.47 10.42 13.91
CA MET A 209 -0.04 9.38 14.80
C MET A 209 0.97 9.07 15.91
N PRO A 210 0.56 9.10 17.19
CA PRO A 210 1.44 8.76 18.31
C PRO A 210 1.68 7.25 18.46
N ARG A 211 0.95 6.42 17.70
CA ARG A 211 1.04 4.96 17.72
C ARG A 211 0.71 4.39 16.35
N ILE A 212 1.50 3.44 15.88
CA ILE A 212 1.26 2.71 14.63
C ILE A 212 0.96 1.24 14.95
N LEU A 213 -0.09 0.71 14.35
CA LEU A 213 -0.46 -0.69 14.39
C LEU A 213 -0.21 -1.32 13.03
N GLU A 214 0.55 -2.40 12.98
CA GLU A 214 0.81 -3.14 11.76
C GLU A 214 0.01 -4.45 11.75
N LEU A 215 -0.92 -4.57 10.82
CA LEU A 215 -1.69 -5.80 10.61
C LEU A 215 -0.96 -6.71 9.62
N THR A 216 -0.69 -7.94 10.07
CA THR A 216 -0.22 -9.05 9.24
C THR A 216 -1.23 -10.20 9.28
N SER A 217 -1.07 -11.21 8.43
CA SER A 217 -1.93 -12.41 8.47
C SER A 217 -1.86 -13.15 9.81
N ALA A 218 -0.72 -13.08 10.50
CA ALA A 218 -0.47 -13.82 11.74
C ALA A 218 -0.64 -12.99 13.02
N ALA A 219 -0.51 -11.67 12.96
CA ALA A 219 -0.46 -10.83 14.14
C ALA A 219 -0.82 -9.37 13.86
N LEU A 220 -1.21 -8.67 14.92
CA LEU A 220 -1.32 -7.22 14.98
C LEU A 220 -0.22 -6.71 15.92
N ARG A 221 0.77 -6.02 15.35
CA ARG A 221 1.93 -5.50 16.09
C ARG A 221 1.72 -4.03 16.39
N SER A 222 2.13 -3.60 17.57
CA SER A 222 2.02 -2.21 18.00
C SER A 222 3.40 -1.58 18.16
N TYR A 223 3.57 -0.44 17.50
CA TYR A 223 4.77 0.38 17.56
C TYR A 223 4.43 1.72 18.21
N GLY A 224 5.18 2.08 19.24
CA GLY A 224 5.07 3.40 19.86
C GLY A 224 5.81 4.44 19.01
N GLY A 225 5.31 5.67 19.04
CA GLY A 225 5.85 6.74 18.21
C GLY A 225 5.16 6.87 16.85
N ASN A 226 5.69 7.77 16.04
CA ASN A 226 5.12 8.13 14.74
C ASN A 226 5.62 7.22 13.61
N TYR A 227 5.27 7.56 12.37
CA TYR A 227 5.66 6.77 11.20
C TYR A 227 7.19 6.67 11.02
N ALA A 228 7.96 7.70 11.37
CA ALA A 228 9.42 7.65 11.26
C ALA A 228 10.03 6.65 12.28
N ASP A 229 9.51 6.65 13.52
CA ASP A 229 9.91 5.69 14.54
C ASP A 229 9.57 4.25 14.14
N TYR A 230 8.36 4.05 13.58
CA TYR A 230 7.93 2.78 13.02
C TYR A 230 8.88 2.29 11.91
N GLN A 231 9.23 3.17 10.95
CA GLN A 231 10.15 2.82 9.87
C GLN A 231 11.53 2.40 10.40
N GLN A 232 12.08 3.17 11.34
CA GLN A 232 13.37 2.87 11.95
C GLN A 232 13.35 1.51 12.67
N GLN A 233 12.31 1.24 13.44
CA GLN A 233 12.19 -0.03 14.15
C GLN A 233 12.02 -1.22 13.19
N ARG A 234 11.22 -1.05 12.13
CA ARG A 234 11.05 -2.07 11.07
C ARG A 234 12.37 -2.33 10.34
N GLU A 235 13.14 -1.29 10.05
CA GLU A 235 14.44 -1.46 9.40
C GLU A 235 15.42 -2.24 10.29
N LEU A 236 15.46 -1.95 11.59
CA LEU A 236 16.26 -2.71 12.57
C LEU A 236 15.81 -4.17 12.66
N GLU A 237 14.51 -4.44 12.72
CA GLU A 237 13.96 -5.80 12.72
C GLU A 237 14.34 -6.57 11.44
N GLN A 238 14.26 -5.92 10.28
CA GLN A 238 14.65 -6.53 9.00
C GLN A 238 16.16 -6.78 8.92
N GLN A 239 16.98 -5.85 9.39
CA GLN A 239 18.43 -6.04 9.45
C GLN A 239 18.77 -7.22 10.36
N ALA A 240 18.14 -7.32 11.52
CA ALA A 240 18.32 -8.45 12.44
C ALA A 240 17.88 -9.79 11.82
N ALA A 241 16.73 -9.80 11.11
CA ALA A 241 16.24 -10.99 10.42
C ALA A 241 17.20 -11.44 9.30
N ARG A 242 17.74 -10.49 8.50
CA ARG A 242 18.74 -10.78 7.46
C ARG A 242 20.04 -11.33 8.06
N ALA A 243 20.54 -10.72 9.13
CA ALA A 243 21.72 -11.20 9.83
C ALA A 243 21.52 -12.61 10.40
N ALA A 244 20.34 -12.90 10.96
CA ALA A 244 19.98 -14.23 11.46
C ALA A 244 19.94 -15.28 10.32
N LEU A 245 19.37 -14.93 9.15
CA LEU A 245 19.38 -15.81 7.99
C LEU A 245 20.80 -16.07 7.48
N GLU A 246 21.61 -15.04 7.34
CA GLU A 246 23.01 -15.18 6.90
C GLU A 246 23.82 -16.05 7.86
N HIS A 247 23.64 -15.86 9.16
CA HIS A 247 24.24 -16.69 10.20
C HIS A 247 23.80 -18.16 10.06
N ALA A 248 22.49 -18.42 9.92
CA ALA A 248 21.97 -19.78 9.76
C ALA A 248 22.51 -20.48 8.50
N VAL A 249 22.60 -19.76 7.37
CA VAL A 249 23.17 -20.27 6.12
C VAL A 249 24.67 -20.59 6.28
N THR A 250 25.40 -19.70 6.94
CA THR A 250 26.84 -19.88 7.20
C THR A 250 27.09 -21.07 8.13
N GLU A 251 26.30 -21.21 9.19
CA GLU A 251 26.34 -22.31 10.14
C GLU A 251 26.05 -23.66 9.46
N ARG A 252 25.02 -23.70 8.60
CA ARG A 252 24.75 -24.90 7.78
C ARG A 252 25.94 -25.25 6.90
N ARG A 253 26.59 -24.28 6.25
CA ARG A 253 27.74 -24.49 5.38
C ARG A 253 28.94 -25.07 6.17
N ARG A 254 29.21 -24.50 7.35
CA ARG A 254 30.29 -24.96 8.24
C ARG A 254 30.03 -26.37 8.76
N THR A 255 28.84 -26.63 9.24
CA THR A 255 28.43 -27.92 9.78
C THR A 255 28.45 -29.00 8.69
N ARG A 256 27.97 -28.70 7.49
CA ARG A 256 28.02 -29.63 6.35
C ARG A 256 29.49 -29.99 5.98
N ALA A 257 30.40 -29.02 5.99
CA ALA A 257 31.80 -29.26 5.72
C ALA A 257 32.46 -30.14 6.81
N ARG A 258 32.08 -29.92 8.11
CA ARG A 258 32.54 -30.77 9.23
C ARG A 258 32.01 -32.20 9.09
N MET A 259 30.70 -32.35 8.85
CA MET A 259 30.06 -33.66 8.64
C MET A 259 30.72 -34.45 7.50
N GLN A 260 31.03 -33.77 6.40
CA GLN A 260 31.73 -34.41 5.27
C GLN A 260 33.10 -34.95 5.68
N LYS A 261 33.89 -34.15 6.41
CA LYS A 261 35.21 -34.58 6.93
C LYS A 261 35.09 -35.76 7.89
N GLU A 262 34.12 -35.72 8.81
CA GLU A 262 33.84 -36.81 9.77
C GLU A 262 33.41 -38.09 9.05
N HIS A 263 32.55 -37.97 8.04
CA HIS A 263 32.11 -39.10 7.22
C HIS A 263 33.30 -39.74 6.47
N ASP A 264 34.13 -38.94 5.83
CA ASP A 264 35.30 -39.42 5.09
C ASP A 264 36.33 -40.08 6.04
N ALA A 265 36.55 -39.49 7.22
CA ALA A 265 37.42 -40.08 8.25
C ALA A 265 36.85 -41.41 8.78
N CYS A 266 35.55 -41.48 9.03
CA CYS A 266 34.86 -42.69 9.47
C CYS A 266 34.98 -43.80 8.41
N ARG A 267 34.74 -43.49 7.13
CA ARG A 267 34.88 -44.44 6.02
C ARG A 267 36.32 -44.97 5.90
N ARG A 268 37.35 -44.10 5.99
CA ARG A 268 38.75 -44.50 5.96
C ARG A 268 39.08 -45.44 7.12
N ARG A 269 38.66 -45.10 8.36
CA ARG A 269 38.88 -45.94 9.54
C ARG A 269 38.18 -47.28 9.42
N SER A 270 36.91 -47.31 9.00
CA SER A 270 36.16 -48.55 8.79
C SER A 270 36.81 -49.45 7.73
N ALA A 271 37.29 -48.89 6.61
CA ALA A 271 38.01 -49.63 5.57
C ALA A 271 39.34 -50.20 6.06
N GLN A 272 40.08 -49.42 6.87
CA GLN A 272 41.35 -49.89 7.46
C GLN A 272 41.09 -50.99 8.48
N THR A 273 40.10 -50.85 9.37
CA THR A 273 39.69 -51.87 10.35
C THR A 273 39.31 -53.17 9.65
N LEU A 274 38.51 -53.11 8.58
CA LEU A 274 38.12 -54.31 7.80
C LEU A 274 39.33 -55.03 7.20
N ARG A 275 40.30 -54.30 6.67
CA ARG A 275 41.59 -54.90 6.15
C ARG A 275 42.36 -55.54 7.26
N THR A 276 42.47 -54.90 8.43
CA THR A 276 43.24 -55.44 9.56
C THR A 276 42.60 -56.68 10.17
N ILE A 277 41.24 -56.74 10.26
CA ILE A 277 40.51 -57.90 10.77
C ILE A 277 40.81 -59.19 9.95
N ASP A 278 41.03 -59.08 8.65
CA ASP A 278 41.34 -60.23 7.78
C ASP A 278 42.75 -60.80 8.01
N THR A 279 43.67 -60.03 8.56
CA THR A 279 45.05 -60.42 8.86
C THR A 279 45.28 -60.87 10.31
N LEU A 280 44.27 -60.60 11.21
CA LEU A 280 44.39 -61.00 12.62
C LEU A 280 43.98 -62.46 12.84
N ASN A 281 44.79 -63.18 13.70
CA ASN A 281 44.45 -64.53 14.14
C ASN A 281 43.49 -64.53 15.32
N ILE A 282 42.17 -64.28 15.02
CA ILE A 282 41.04 -64.20 15.98
C ILE A 282 40.00 -65.27 15.65
N ALA A 283 39.22 -65.68 16.65
CA ALA A 283 38.15 -66.66 16.49
C ALA A 283 37.12 -66.20 15.43
N SER A 284 36.52 -67.15 14.68
CA SER A 284 35.62 -66.82 13.57
C SER A 284 34.41 -66.04 13.98
N PHE A 285 33.82 -66.29 15.16
CA PHE A 285 32.68 -65.53 15.69
C PHE A 285 33.03 -64.09 16.07
N GLU A 286 34.23 -63.86 16.65
CA GLU A 286 34.73 -62.54 16.96
C GLU A 286 34.99 -61.72 15.68
N ARG A 287 35.51 -62.36 14.63
CA ARG A 287 35.75 -61.77 13.32
C ARG A 287 34.43 -61.26 12.70
N VAL A 288 33.34 -62.06 12.80
CA VAL A 288 31.99 -61.69 12.31
C VAL A 288 31.45 -60.50 13.11
N ALA A 289 31.53 -60.53 14.44
CA ALA A 289 31.08 -59.43 15.30
C ALA A 289 31.83 -58.13 15.01
N TRP A 290 33.14 -58.15 14.87
CA TRP A 290 33.96 -56.97 14.57
C TRP A 290 33.73 -56.40 13.17
N LYS A 291 33.52 -57.27 12.16
CA LYS A 291 33.11 -56.86 10.81
C LYS A 291 31.70 -56.23 10.81
N GLY A 292 30.77 -56.76 11.60
CA GLY A 292 29.44 -56.18 11.80
C GLY A 292 29.53 -54.75 12.37
N ALA A 293 30.21 -54.60 13.51
CA ALA A 293 30.39 -53.31 14.16
C ALA A 293 31.10 -52.25 13.27
N ALA A 294 32.10 -52.70 12.47
CA ALA A 294 32.80 -51.79 11.53
C ALA A 294 31.90 -51.33 10.38
N LYS A 295 30.89 -52.12 9.95
CA LYS A 295 29.89 -51.77 8.92
C LYS A 295 28.75 -50.89 9.45
N GLU A 296 28.35 -51.05 10.73
CA GLU A 296 27.26 -50.32 11.33
C GLU A 296 27.62 -48.87 11.66
N ARG A 297 28.86 -48.58 12.10
CA ARG A 297 29.31 -47.22 12.48
C ARG A 297 29.07 -46.15 11.42
N PRO A 298 29.36 -46.33 10.12
CA PRO A 298 29.06 -45.35 9.10
C PRO A 298 27.55 -45.11 8.92
N GLY A 299 26.72 -46.13 9.15
CA GLY A 299 25.24 -46.02 9.07
C GLY A 299 24.65 -45.14 10.16
N THR A 300 25.11 -45.35 11.41
CA THR A 300 24.68 -44.56 12.56
C THR A 300 25.08 -43.10 12.41
N LEU A 301 26.33 -42.82 11.99
CA LEU A 301 26.80 -41.47 11.74
C LEU A 301 26.02 -40.78 10.63
N LYS A 302 25.69 -41.49 9.55
CA LYS A 302 24.86 -40.94 8.45
C LYS A 302 23.45 -40.59 8.92
N ARG A 303 22.86 -41.35 9.84
CA ARG A 303 21.55 -41.04 10.42
C ARG A 303 21.59 -39.78 11.28
N GLN A 304 22.59 -39.65 12.17
CA GLN A 304 22.80 -38.44 12.99
C GLN A 304 23.03 -37.20 12.13
N HIS A 305 23.87 -37.29 11.07
CA HIS A 305 24.11 -36.20 10.15
C HIS A 305 22.83 -35.77 9.39
N ARG A 306 21.93 -36.73 9.08
CA ARG A 306 20.65 -36.43 8.42
C ARG A 306 19.72 -35.67 9.36
N GLU A 307 19.59 -36.09 10.61
CA GLU A 307 18.80 -35.41 11.63
C GLU A 307 19.30 -33.98 11.88
N GLN A 308 20.59 -33.80 12.05
CA GLN A 308 21.19 -32.49 12.25
C GLN A 308 21.06 -31.60 11.01
N SER A 309 21.11 -32.15 9.80
CA SER A 309 20.88 -31.41 8.55
C SER A 309 19.43 -30.96 8.42
N SER A 310 18.45 -31.75 8.88
CA SER A 310 17.04 -31.38 8.92
C SER A 310 16.83 -30.18 9.84
N ILE A 311 17.34 -30.22 11.07
CA ILE A 311 17.22 -29.13 12.05
C ILE A 311 17.79 -27.81 11.47
N LEU A 312 18.94 -27.88 10.80
CA LEU A 312 19.56 -26.69 10.18
C LEU A 312 18.75 -26.16 9.00
N ASN A 313 18.13 -27.03 8.21
CA ASN A 313 17.26 -26.60 7.12
C ASN A 313 15.99 -25.93 7.67
N ASP A 314 15.37 -26.52 8.70
CA ASP A 314 14.19 -25.93 9.35
C ASP A 314 14.50 -24.56 9.96
N ALA A 315 15.68 -24.39 10.56
CA ALA A 315 16.13 -23.10 11.08
C ALA A 315 16.32 -22.05 9.97
N ILE A 316 16.80 -22.46 8.79
CA ILE A 316 16.92 -21.55 7.63
C ILE A 316 15.57 -21.17 7.08
N GLU A 317 14.64 -22.11 6.94
CA GLU A 317 13.28 -21.80 6.47
C GLU A 317 12.57 -20.85 7.44
N GLN A 318 12.67 -21.08 8.76
CA GLN A 318 12.13 -20.17 9.77
C GLN A 318 12.78 -18.78 9.73
N ALA A 319 14.10 -18.71 9.50
CA ALA A 319 14.78 -17.42 9.35
C ALA A 319 14.39 -16.73 8.03
N ARG A 320 14.16 -17.49 6.96
CA ARG A 320 13.77 -16.99 5.65
C ARG A 320 12.36 -16.41 5.67
N GLU A 321 11.41 -17.06 6.36
CA GLU A 321 10.06 -16.55 6.54
C GLU A 321 10.00 -15.18 7.22
N ARG A 322 11.00 -14.84 8.03
CA ARG A 322 11.09 -13.54 8.73
C ARG A 322 11.72 -12.43 7.89
N VAL A 323 12.42 -12.79 6.82
CA VAL A 323 13.08 -11.83 5.94
C VAL A 323 12.08 -11.41 4.86
N GLU A 324 11.68 -10.15 4.87
CA GLU A 324 11.02 -9.58 3.71
C GLU A 324 12.05 -9.41 2.58
N GLU A 325 11.73 -9.96 1.41
CA GLU A 325 12.58 -9.82 0.22
C GLU A 325 12.55 -8.36 -0.26
N ASP A 326 13.52 -7.58 0.18
CA ASP A 326 13.80 -6.24 -0.33
C ASP A 326 14.96 -6.35 -1.34
N ASN A 327 14.65 -6.83 -2.53
CA ASN A 327 15.62 -6.88 -3.61
C ASN A 327 15.89 -5.47 -4.10
N PRO A 328 17.15 -5.00 -4.18
CA PRO A 328 17.47 -3.71 -4.78
C PRO A 328 16.99 -3.72 -6.23
N VAL A 329 16.08 -2.80 -6.52
CA VAL A 329 15.51 -2.66 -7.86
C VAL A 329 16.57 -1.99 -8.74
N MET A 330 17.16 -2.72 -9.67
CA MET A 330 18.06 -2.20 -10.69
C MET A 330 17.44 -2.44 -12.06
N PHE A 331 16.95 -1.36 -12.70
CA PHE A 331 16.37 -1.48 -14.03
C PHE A 331 17.39 -1.22 -15.11
N THR A 332 17.38 -2.06 -16.11
CA THR A 332 18.02 -1.78 -17.39
C THR A 332 16.95 -1.30 -18.37
N LEU A 333 17.01 -0.03 -18.76
CA LEU A 333 16.08 0.61 -19.68
C LEU A 333 16.83 1.14 -20.91
N PRO A 334 17.22 0.24 -21.82
CA PRO A 334 17.96 0.64 -23.02
C PRO A 334 17.10 1.55 -23.90
N GLY A 335 17.69 2.67 -24.36
CA GLY A 335 17.00 3.63 -25.25
C GLY A 335 16.09 4.66 -24.57
N SER A 336 15.79 4.53 -23.25
CA SER A 336 14.97 5.49 -22.53
C SER A 336 15.70 6.79 -22.14
N GLN A 337 17.00 6.87 -22.34
CA GLN A 337 17.79 8.06 -22.05
C GLN A 337 17.41 9.23 -22.99
N VAL A 338 17.33 10.43 -22.40
CA VAL A 338 17.10 11.67 -23.13
C VAL A 338 18.32 12.57 -22.95
N ALA A 339 18.93 13.01 -24.06
CA ALA A 339 20.06 13.94 -24.02
C ALA A 339 19.61 15.32 -23.45
N ALA A 340 20.48 16.00 -22.70
CA ALA A 340 20.15 17.23 -21.98
C ALA A 340 19.52 18.35 -22.82
N GLY A 341 19.87 18.45 -24.11
CA GLY A 341 19.33 19.46 -25.03
C GLY A 341 18.24 18.94 -25.99
N LYS A 342 17.81 17.67 -25.85
CA LYS A 342 16.78 17.10 -26.74
C LYS A 342 15.42 17.64 -26.35
N GLN A 343 14.71 18.24 -27.33
CA GLN A 343 13.31 18.63 -27.14
C GLN A 343 12.43 17.38 -26.96
N VAL A 344 11.66 17.37 -25.89
CA VAL A 344 10.74 16.27 -25.50
C VAL A 344 9.32 16.66 -25.82
N LEU A 345 8.90 17.85 -25.37
CA LEU A 345 7.55 18.37 -25.51
C LEU A 345 7.59 19.86 -25.77
N GLU A 346 6.70 20.34 -26.64
CA GLU A 346 6.47 21.76 -26.89
C GLU A 346 4.97 22.05 -26.92
N LEU A 347 4.56 23.03 -26.14
CA LEU A 347 3.20 23.55 -26.08
C LEU A 347 3.21 24.97 -26.57
N ASP A 348 2.37 25.30 -27.54
CA ASP A 348 2.23 26.63 -28.12
C ASP A 348 0.77 27.09 -27.97
N ALA A 349 0.56 28.11 -27.17
CA ALA A 349 -0.74 28.71 -26.83
C ALA A 349 -1.82 27.67 -26.49
N LEU A 350 -1.46 26.57 -25.80
CA LEU A 350 -2.34 25.45 -25.53
C LEU A 350 -3.46 25.85 -24.56
N ARG A 351 -4.70 25.60 -24.96
CA ARG A 351 -5.89 25.69 -24.10
C ARG A 351 -6.60 24.35 -24.05
N LEU A 352 -6.97 23.92 -22.85
CA LEU A 352 -7.67 22.66 -22.64
C LEU A 352 -9.19 22.85 -22.73
N THR A 353 -9.88 21.80 -23.20
CA THR A 353 -11.34 21.72 -23.17
C THR A 353 -11.81 21.65 -21.71
N HIS A 354 -12.88 22.35 -21.40
CA HIS A 354 -13.51 22.39 -20.06
C HIS A 354 -12.63 22.96 -18.92
N SER A 355 -11.55 23.66 -19.25
CA SER A 355 -10.70 24.33 -18.24
C SER A 355 -10.70 25.83 -18.48
N PRO A 356 -11.02 26.67 -17.49
CA PRO A 356 -10.98 28.15 -17.61
C PRO A 356 -9.56 28.68 -17.50
N MET A 357 -8.61 28.11 -18.25
CA MET A 357 -7.20 28.49 -18.13
C MET A 357 -6.77 29.46 -19.22
N ALA A 358 -5.78 30.31 -18.88
CA ALA A 358 -5.00 31.03 -19.87
C ALA A 358 -4.23 30.06 -20.79
N ALA A 359 -3.84 30.54 -21.97
CA ALA A 359 -3.02 29.75 -22.87
C ALA A 359 -1.70 29.37 -22.19
N LEU A 360 -1.28 28.11 -22.35
CA LEU A 360 -0.05 27.59 -21.78
C LEU A 360 1.00 27.46 -22.88
N ASP A 361 2.10 28.23 -22.73
CA ASP A 361 3.32 28.13 -23.52
C ASP A 361 4.38 27.47 -22.66
N TRP A 362 4.85 26.29 -23.06
CA TRP A 362 5.83 25.57 -22.28
C TRP A 362 6.62 24.56 -23.10
N ARG A 363 7.87 24.34 -22.69
CA ARG A 363 8.76 23.39 -23.33
C ARG A 363 9.48 22.52 -22.30
N ILE A 364 9.59 21.25 -22.59
CA ILE A 364 10.39 20.28 -21.83
C ILE A 364 11.59 19.89 -22.69
N ASP A 365 12.79 20.14 -22.18
CA ASP A 365 14.06 19.78 -22.80
C ASP A 365 14.85 18.83 -21.91
N GLY A 366 15.40 17.78 -22.48
CA GLY A 366 16.20 16.80 -21.73
C GLY A 366 15.38 15.96 -20.73
N PRO A 367 16.04 15.33 -19.76
CA PRO A 367 15.41 14.43 -18.79
C PRO A 367 14.76 15.18 -17.63
N MET A 368 13.96 16.22 -17.92
CA MET A 368 13.26 16.99 -16.90
C MET A 368 12.26 16.14 -16.15
N ARG A 369 12.18 16.31 -14.84
CA ARG A 369 11.21 15.66 -13.96
C ARG A 369 10.28 16.71 -13.38
N VAL A 370 9.01 16.65 -13.75
CA VAL A 370 8.04 17.71 -13.50
C VAL A 370 6.89 17.19 -12.65
N ALA A 371 6.59 17.86 -11.54
CA ALA A 371 5.33 17.66 -10.82
C ALA A 371 4.23 18.52 -11.44
N LEU A 372 3.05 17.94 -11.61
CA LEU A 372 1.84 18.67 -12.01
C LEU A 372 0.95 18.84 -10.77
N ARG A 373 0.84 20.08 -10.27
CA ARG A 373 0.14 20.41 -9.01
C ARG A 373 -1.06 21.32 -9.24
N GLY A 374 -2.16 21.01 -8.59
CA GLY A 374 -3.39 21.81 -8.63
C GLY A 374 -4.54 21.13 -7.93
N PRO A 375 -5.63 21.87 -7.64
CA PRO A 375 -6.83 21.32 -7.02
C PRO A 375 -7.48 20.24 -7.90
N ASN A 376 -8.40 19.49 -7.32
CA ASN A 376 -9.19 18.54 -8.10
C ASN A 376 -10.06 19.31 -9.12
N GLY A 377 -10.18 18.76 -10.33
CA GLY A 377 -10.96 19.39 -11.41
C GLY A 377 -10.25 20.50 -12.20
N CYS A 378 -9.00 20.92 -11.85
CA CYS A 378 -8.28 21.95 -12.61
C CYS A 378 -7.76 21.50 -14.00
N GLY A 379 -7.97 20.24 -14.39
CA GLY A 379 -7.61 19.74 -15.72
C GLY A 379 -6.29 18.97 -15.79
N LYS A 380 -5.73 18.46 -14.69
CA LYS A 380 -4.47 17.67 -14.68
C LYS A 380 -4.52 16.47 -15.63
N THR A 381 -5.50 15.60 -15.45
CA THR A 381 -5.71 14.42 -16.32
C THR A 381 -6.03 14.81 -17.77
N THR A 382 -6.78 15.91 -17.97
CA THR A 382 -7.09 16.45 -19.30
C THR A 382 -5.80 16.88 -20.01
N LEU A 383 -4.90 17.58 -19.31
CA LEU A 383 -3.60 17.93 -19.84
C LEU A 383 -2.81 16.70 -20.28
N LEU A 384 -2.68 15.69 -19.40
CA LEU A 384 -1.94 14.46 -19.73
C LEU A 384 -2.52 13.75 -20.97
N LYS A 385 -3.86 13.67 -21.08
CA LYS A 385 -4.54 13.08 -22.24
C LYS A 385 -4.34 13.89 -23.51
N THR A 386 -4.33 15.23 -23.42
CA THR A 386 -4.07 16.12 -24.55
C THR A 386 -2.63 15.99 -25.04
N LEU A 387 -1.63 15.86 -24.15
CA LEU A 387 -0.24 15.61 -24.50
C LEU A 387 -0.05 14.33 -25.33
N LEU A 388 -0.88 13.33 -25.09
CA LEU A 388 -0.86 12.05 -25.81
C LEU A 388 -1.71 12.04 -27.10
N GLY A 389 -2.40 13.14 -27.39
CA GLY A 389 -3.34 13.19 -28.52
C GLY A 389 -4.62 12.39 -28.30
N LEU A 390 -4.88 11.90 -27.08
CA LEU A 390 -6.11 11.17 -26.74
C LEU A 390 -7.33 12.10 -26.64
N GLN A 391 -7.09 13.38 -26.41
CA GLN A 391 -8.12 14.42 -26.36
C GLN A 391 -7.62 15.66 -27.13
N PRO A 392 -8.44 16.24 -28.04
CA PRO A 392 -8.02 17.44 -28.76
C PRO A 392 -7.99 18.64 -27.82
N PRO A 393 -7.04 19.58 -27.99
CA PRO A 393 -7.05 20.87 -27.29
C PRO A 393 -8.22 21.74 -27.78
N LEU A 394 -8.63 22.70 -26.97
CA LEU A 394 -9.58 23.73 -27.37
C LEU A 394 -8.97 24.68 -28.42
N SER A 395 -7.72 25.06 -28.23
CA SER A 395 -6.90 25.85 -29.16
C SER A 395 -5.42 25.65 -28.87
N GLY A 396 -4.56 26.12 -29.77
CA GLY A 396 -3.11 25.96 -29.68
C GLY A 396 -2.63 24.60 -30.22
N SER A 397 -1.34 24.32 -29.97
CA SER A 397 -0.73 23.09 -30.45
C SER A 397 0.10 22.39 -29.37
N CYS A 398 0.20 21.07 -29.50
CA CYS A 398 1.06 20.24 -28.67
C CYS A 398 1.91 19.35 -29.60
N ARG A 399 3.22 19.45 -29.48
CA ARG A 399 4.17 18.62 -30.24
C ARG A 399 4.98 17.75 -29.30
N LEU A 400 4.81 16.45 -29.43
CA LEU A 400 5.60 15.45 -28.73
C LEU A 400 6.70 14.92 -29.68
N SER A 401 7.98 15.06 -29.28
CA SER A 401 9.14 14.71 -30.10
C SER A 401 9.80 13.39 -29.71
N VAL A 402 9.23 12.68 -28.75
CA VAL A 402 9.75 11.41 -28.21
C VAL A 402 8.63 10.43 -27.93
N ASN A 403 8.97 9.14 -27.78
CA ASN A 403 7.99 8.13 -27.38
C ASN A 403 7.56 8.35 -25.93
N ALA A 404 6.26 8.54 -25.75
CA ALA A 404 5.64 8.70 -24.44
C ALA A 404 4.85 7.47 -24.02
N ALA A 405 4.81 7.24 -22.73
CA ALA A 405 3.94 6.26 -22.13
C ALA A 405 3.13 6.87 -20.99
N TYR A 406 1.91 6.40 -20.83
CA TYR A 406 0.97 6.90 -19.85
C TYR A 406 0.51 5.79 -18.91
N LEU A 407 0.59 6.07 -17.62
CA LEU A 407 -0.01 5.25 -16.59
C LEU A 407 -1.12 6.06 -15.93
N ASP A 408 -2.34 5.73 -16.26
CA ASP A 408 -3.53 6.32 -15.67
C ASP A 408 -3.92 5.61 -14.36
N GLN A 409 -4.73 6.27 -13.57
CA GLN A 409 -5.21 5.77 -12.28
C GLN A 409 -5.93 4.40 -12.39
N HIS A 410 -6.58 4.11 -13.51
CA HIS A 410 -7.37 2.90 -13.74
C HIS A 410 -6.65 1.84 -14.58
N LEU A 411 -5.43 2.12 -15.04
CA LEU A 411 -4.66 1.24 -15.94
C LEU A 411 -5.45 0.84 -17.18
N SER A 412 -6.23 1.78 -17.74
CA SER A 412 -7.18 1.54 -18.83
C SER A 412 -6.53 1.05 -20.14
N GLN A 413 -5.22 1.18 -20.28
CA GLN A 413 -4.45 0.71 -21.41
C GLN A 413 -4.10 -0.78 -21.35
N LEU A 414 -4.40 -1.46 -20.23
CA LEU A 414 -4.11 -2.87 -20.05
C LEU A 414 -5.39 -3.70 -20.17
N ASP A 415 -5.30 -4.79 -20.91
CA ASP A 415 -6.34 -5.82 -20.90
C ASP A 415 -6.19 -6.67 -19.64
N LEU A 416 -7.12 -6.51 -18.70
CA LEU A 416 -7.10 -7.21 -17.43
C LEU A 416 -7.28 -8.72 -17.54
N SER A 417 -7.74 -9.24 -18.69
CA SER A 417 -7.88 -10.67 -18.94
C SER A 417 -6.55 -11.35 -19.25
N LEU A 418 -5.55 -10.58 -19.69
CA LEU A 418 -4.23 -11.09 -20.05
C LEU A 418 -3.27 -11.12 -18.86
N SER A 419 -2.29 -12.01 -18.95
CA SER A 419 -1.18 -12.06 -18.00
C SER A 419 -0.10 -11.03 -18.34
N ILE A 420 0.80 -10.74 -17.36
CA ILE A 420 1.93 -9.84 -17.55
C ILE A 420 2.80 -10.30 -18.72
N MET A 421 3.11 -11.60 -18.80
CA MET A 421 3.93 -12.16 -19.89
C MET A 421 3.22 -12.05 -21.23
N ALA A 422 1.90 -12.23 -21.29
CA ALA A 422 1.14 -12.06 -22.52
C ALA A 422 1.18 -10.60 -23.00
N HIS A 423 1.02 -9.63 -22.11
CA HIS A 423 1.15 -8.20 -22.47
C HIS A 423 2.52 -7.83 -23.00
N LEU A 424 3.58 -8.31 -22.34
CA LEU A 424 4.95 -8.04 -22.77
C LEU A 424 5.25 -8.68 -24.13
N ASN A 425 4.76 -9.89 -24.38
CA ASN A 425 4.91 -10.56 -25.67
C ASN A 425 4.15 -9.84 -26.79
N LEU A 426 2.95 -9.31 -26.51
CA LEU A 426 2.19 -8.50 -27.48
C LEU A 426 2.89 -7.15 -27.76
N GLY A 427 3.61 -6.61 -26.78
CA GLY A 427 4.35 -5.36 -26.89
C GLY A 427 5.70 -5.48 -27.58
N ASP A 428 6.06 -6.65 -28.14
CA ASP A 428 7.36 -6.89 -28.79
C ASP A 428 8.54 -6.43 -27.90
N THR A 429 8.60 -6.91 -26.65
CA THR A 429 9.70 -6.52 -25.74
C THR A 429 11.07 -6.83 -26.33
N PRO A 430 12.05 -5.92 -26.22
CA PRO A 430 13.40 -6.13 -26.72
C PRO A 430 14.25 -7.08 -25.85
N LEU A 431 13.72 -7.51 -24.69
CA LEU A 431 14.46 -8.31 -23.71
C LEU A 431 14.24 -9.81 -23.95
N GLU A 432 15.30 -10.58 -23.83
CA GLU A 432 15.21 -12.03 -23.75
C GLU A 432 14.39 -12.46 -22.53
N GLU A 433 13.65 -13.56 -22.64
CA GLU A 433 12.73 -14.03 -21.60
C GLU A 433 13.40 -14.22 -20.22
N GLY A 434 14.64 -14.71 -20.19
CA GLY A 434 15.38 -14.88 -18.93
C GLY A 434 15.73 -13.56 -18.25
N VAL A 435 16.10 -12.54 -19.03
CA VAL A 435 16.39 -11.19 -18.55
C VAL A 435 15.09 -10.55 -18.06
N LEU A 436 14.01 -10.68 -18.84
CA LEU A 436 12.69 -10.15 -18.52
C LEU A 436 12.16 -10.71 -17.19
N ARG A 437 12.25 -12.03 -17.00
CA ARG A 437 11.88 -12.66 -15.72
C ARG A 437 12.70 -12.14 -14.53
N SER A 438 13.99 -11.91 -14.73
CA SER A 438 14.87 -11.34 -13.69
C SER A 438 14.46 -9.90 -13.35
N GLN A 439 14.12 -9.10 -14.35
CA GLN A 439 13.64 -7.72 -14.16
C GLN A 439 12.26 -7.69 -13.47
N LEU A 440 11.34 -8.59 -13.85
CA LEU A 440 10.03 -8.74 -13.21
C LEU A 440 10.17 -9.15 -11.72
N ALA A 441 11.10 -10.05 -11.42
CA ALA A 441 11.38 -10.45 -10.03
C ALA A 441 11.86 -9.26 -9.18
N GLN A 442 12.63 -8.33 -9.75
CA GLN A 442 13.05 -7.09 -9.06
C GLN A 442 11.87 -6.17 -8.73
N LEU A 443 10.81 -6.18 -9.55
CA LEU A 443 9.53 -5.52 -9.22
C LEU A 443 8.68 -6.31 -8.21
N GLN A 444 9.21 -7.38 -7.64
CA GLN A 444 8.46 -8.31 -6.78
C GLN A 444 7.29 -9.00 -7.52
N LEU A 445 7.44 -9.17 -8.84
CA LEU A 445 6.55 -9.94 -9.71
C LEU A 445 7.18 -11.33 -9.88
N GLY A 446 6.93 -12.20 -8.92
CA GLY A 446 7.47 -13.57 -8.91
C GLY A 446 6.86 -14.46 -10.01
N ALA A 447 7.49 -15.63 -10.22
CA ALA A 447 7.07 -16.58 -11.24
C ALA A 447 5.62 -17.08 -11.06
N ASP A 448 5.12 -17.07 -9.84
CA ASP A 448 3.74 -17.39 -9.45
C ASP A 448 2.71 -16.39 -9.99
N LYS A 449 3.10 -15.10 -10.18
CA LYS A 449 2.20 -14.00 -10.54
C LYS A 449 2.26 -13.62 -12.00
N VAL A 450 3.40 -13.82 -12.67
CA VAL A 450 3.60 -13.30 -14.04
C VAL A 450 2.74 -13.99 -15.10
N HIS A 451 2.22 -15.17 -14.81
CA HIS A 451 1.33 -15.93 -15.69
C HIS A 451 -0.16 -15.80 -15.33
N LEU A 452 -0.49 -15.15 -14.20
CA LEU A 452 -1.88 -14.93 -13.81
C LEU A 452 -2.49 -13.75 -14.57
N PRO A 453 -3.81 -13.78 -14.88
CA PRO A 453 -4.51 -12.62 -15.43
C PRO A 453 -4.40 -11.42 -14.49
N LEU A 454 -4.25 -10.22 -15.06
CA LEU A 454 -4.13 -8.99 -14.26
C LEU A 454 -5.36 -8.73 -13.37
N SER A 455 -6.54 -9.19 -13.78
CA SER A 455 -7.78 -9.07 -13.01
C SER A 455 -7.73 -9.73 -11.62
N VAL A 456 -6.95 -10.81 -11.47
CA VAL A 456 -6.82 -11.57 -10.21
C VAL A 456 -5.79 -10.94 -9.26
N LEU A 457 -4.91 -10.08 -9.79
CA LEU A 457 -3.82 -9.47 -9.05
C LEU A 457 -4.32 -8.29 -8.19
N SER A 458 -3.70 -8.05 -7.04
CA SER A 458 -3.98 -6.86 -6.23
C SER A 458 -3.62 -5.57 -6.97
N GLY A 459 -4.23 -4.43 -6.60
CA GLY A 459 -3.99 -3.14 -7.26
C GLY A 459 -2.51 -2.76 -7.34
N GLY A 460 -1.75 -2.98 -6.26
CA GLY A 460 -0.31 -2.71 -6.23
C GLY A 460 0.49 -3.61 -7.18
N VAL A 461 0.13 -4.89 -7.27
CA VAL A 461 0.78 -5.83 -8.21
C VAL A 461 0.41 -5.47 -9.66
N ARG A 462 -0.84 -5.07 -9.91
CA ARG A 462 -1.29 -4.59 -11.23
C ARG A 462 -0.54 -3.35 -11.68
N LEU A 463 -0.30 -2.39 -10.79
CA LEU A 463 0.46 -1.19 -11.16
C LEU A 463 1.93 -1.50 -11.46
N LYS A 464 2.57 -2.39 -10.67
CA LYS A 464 3.92 -2.87 -10.98
C LYS A 464 3.97 -3.57 -12.35
N ALA A 465 2.95 -4.36 -12.66
CA ALA A 465 2.79 -4.99 -13.96
C ALA A 465 2.61 -3.98 -15.09
N ALA A 466 1.77 -2.96 -14.89
CA ALA A 466 1.56 -1.87 -15.82
C ALA A 466 2.86 -1.11 -16.09
N LEU A 467 3.61 -0.79 -15.03
CA LEU A 467 4.91 -0.14 -15.14
C LEU A 467 5.89 -1.01 -15.94
N ALA A 468 5.92 -2.33 -15.69
CA ALA A 468 6.72 -3.27 -16.47
C ALA A 468 6.35 -3.26 -17.96
N CYS A 469 5.06 -3.34 -18.27
CA CYS A 469 4.55 -3.31 -19.64
C CYS A 469 4.87 -2.01 -20.38
N VAL A 470 4.93 -0.89 -19.65
CA VAL A 470 5.25 0.42 -20.20
C VAL A 470 6.75 0.61 -20.41
N LEU A 471 7.58 0.18 -19.46
CA LEU A 471 9.02 0.40 -19.47
C LEU A 471 9.78 -0.54 -20.43
N TRP A 472 9.26 -1.75 -20.67
CA TRP A 472 9.94 -2.76 -21.50
C TRP A 472 9.25 -2.99 -22.85
N ARG A 473 8.73 -1.92 -23.45
CA ARG A 473 8.24 -1.93 -24.83
C ARG A 473 9.40 -1.94 -25.83
N ARG A 474 9.14 -2.41 -27.05
CA ARG A 474 10.09 -2.35 -28.17
C ARG A 474 10.56 -0.93 -28.45
N GLU A 475 9.62 0.00 -28.47
CA GLU A 475 9.93 1.42 -28.57
C GLU A 475 10.19 1.98 -27.18
N ALA A 476 11.45 2.29 -26.92
CA ALA A 476 11.87 2.78 -25.60
C ALA A 476 11.10 4.04 -25.18
N THR A 477 10.49 3.99 -24.02
CA THR A 477 9.79 5.14 -23.43
C THR A 477 10.79 6.19 -22.99
N GLN A 478 10.70 7.40 -23.54
CA GLN A 478 11.56 8.53 -23.23
C GLN A 478 10.85 9.61 -22.40
N LEU A 479 9.52 9.67 -22.45
CA LEU A 479 8.67 10.50 -21.59
C LEU A 479 7.66 9.61 -20.85
N LEU A 480 7.65 9.67 -19.53
CA LEU A 480 6.70 8.93 -18.70
C LEU A 480 5.69 9.89 -18.08
N LEU A 481 4.42 9.68 -18.37
CA LEU A 481 3.29 10.42 -17.84
C LEU A 481 2.59 9.57 -16.79
N LEU A 482 2.52 10.06 -15.55
CA LEU A 482 1.96 9.35 -14.40
C LEU A 482 0.78 10.15 -13.81
N ASP A 483 -0.38 9.53 -13.72
CA ASP A 483 -1.59 10.13 -13.14
C ASP A 483 -1.99 9.39 -11.87
N GLU A 484 -1.66 9.98 -10.72
CA GLU A 484 -1.90 9.44 -9.37
C GLU A 484 -1.42 7.98 -9.18
N PRO A 485 -0.14 7.67 -9.48
CA PRO A 485 0.34 6.28 -9.48
C PRO A 485 0.40 5.65 -8.10
N THR A 486 0.31 6.43 -7.02
CA THR A 486 0.36 5.92 -5.64
C THR A 486 -1.01 5.60 -5.05
N ASN A 487 -2.10 5.99 -5.73
CA ASN A 487 -3.45 5.73 -5.24
C ASN A 487 -3.71 4.22 -5.11
N HIS A 488 -4.31 3.82 -4.00
CA HIS A 488 -4.63 2.42 -3.68
C HIS A 488 -3.42 1.48 -3.54
N LEU A 489 -2.20 2.01 -3.43
CA LEU A 489 -1.01 1.21 -3.13
C LEU A 489 -0.78 1.10 -1.63
N ASP A 490 -0.26 -0.05 -1.20
CA ASP A 490 0.32 -0.15 0.14
C ASP A 490 1.72 0.48 0.20
N LEU A 491 2.18 0.76 1.40
CA LEU A 491 3.47 1.42 1.65
C LEU A 491 4.64 0.67 1.00
N ALA A 492 4.64 -0.66 1.04
CA ALA A 492 5.71 -1.49 0.45
C ALA A 492 5.71 -1.37 -1.08
N SER A 493 4.52 -1.39 -1.71
CA SER A 493 4.38 -1.20 -3.16
C SER A 493 4.77 0.20 -3.59
N THR A 494 4.39 1.23 -2.82
CA THR A 494 4.78 2.62 -3.07
C THR A 494 6.29 2.79 -3.04
N LEU A 495 6.98 2.27 -2.01
CA LEU A 495 8.44 2.32 -1.91
C LEU A 495 9.15 1.59 -3.07
N ALA A 496 8.61 0.45 -3.51
CA ALA A 496 9.17 -0.28 -4.65
C ALA A 496 9.05 0.53 -5.95
N ILE A 497 7.92 1.18 -6.18
CA ILE A 497 7.69 2.04 -7.34
C ILE A 497 8.55 3.31 -7.29
N GLU A 498 8.71 3.94 -6.13
CA GLU A 498 9.62 5.06 -5.93
C GLU A 498 11.05 4.70 -6.35
N LYS A 499 11.57 3.59 -5.83
CA LYS A 499 12.91 3.09 -6.18
C LYS A 499 13.05 2.86 -7.68
N ALA A 500 11.99 2.32 -8.31
CA ALA A 500 11.93 2.08 -9.73
C ALA A 500 11.98 3.37 -10.57
N LEU A 501 11.05 4.28 -10.28
CA LEU A 501 10.90 5.54 -11.01
C LEU A 501 12.06 6.51 -10.76
N ALA A 502 12.68 6.48 -9.58
CA ALA A 502 13.87 7.27 -9.28
C ALA A 502 15.04 6.96 -10.23
N GLN A 503 15.12 5.73 -10.76
CA GLN A 503 16.16 5.27 -11.69
C GLN A 503 15.79 5.52 -13.17
N PHE A 504 14.56 5.94 -13.48
CA PHE A 504 14.14 6.20 -14.86
C PHE A 504 14.99 7.32 -15.48
N PRO A 505 15.68 7.07 -16.63
CA PRO A 505 16.64 8.02 -17.20
C PRO A 505 16.02 9.04 -18.16
N GLY A 506 14.73 8.92 -18.46
CA GLY A 506 13.97 9.80 -19.36
C GLY A 506 13.33 10.99 -18.64
N ALA A 507 12.55 11.76 -19.40
CA ALA A 507 11.71 12.83 -18.87
C ALA A 507 10.45 12.24 -18.19
N MET A 508 9.94 12.95 -17.18
CA MET A 508 8.80 12.50 -16.40
C MET A 508 7.86 13.65 -16.07
N LEU A 509 6.57 13.46 -16.24
CA LEU A 509 5.51 14.35 -15.79
C LEU A 509 4.59 13.58 -14.85
N VAL A 510 4.46 14.02 -13.60
CA VAL A 510 3.82 13.28 -12.52
C VAL A 510 2.73 14.10 -11.87
N VAL A 511 1.53 13.57 -11.86
CA VAL A 511 0.42 14.03 -11.01
C VAL A 511 0.42 13.16 -9.77
N SER A 512 0.59 13.74 -8.59
CA SER A 512 0.41 13.05 -7.31
C SER A 512 0.12 14.04 -6.18
N HIS A 513 -0.67 13.59 -5.23
CA HIS A 513 -0.93 14.27 -3.96
C HIS A 513 -0.04 13.75 -2.81
N ASP A 514 0.81 12.76 -3.06
CA ASP A 514 1.80 12.22 -2.11
C ASP A 514 3.11 13.01 -2.19
N GLU A 515 3.32 13.93 -1.27
CA GLU A 515 4.53 14.77 -1.22
C GLU A 515 5.80 13.95 -0.93
N ALA A 516 5.71 12.85 -0.19
CA ALA A 516 6.85 11.98 0.07
C ALA A 516 7.28 11.24 -1.21
N PHE A 517 6.31 10.79 -1.99
CA PHE A 517 6.53 10.21 -3.32
C PHE A 517 7.18 11.22 -4.27
N LEU A 518 6.63 12.43 -4.36
CA LEU A 518 7.20 13.47 -5.22
C LEU A 518 8.65 13.82 -4.85
N ARG A 519 8.96 13.91 -3.54
CA ARG A 519 10.34 14.14 -3.05
C ARG A 519 11.30 13.01 -3.45
N ALA A 520 10.84 11.74 -3.37
CA ALA A 520 11.65 10.57 -3.74
C ALA A 520 12.02 10.55 -5.23
N LEU A 521 11.19 11.12 -6.10
CA LEU A 521 11.43 11.20 -7.54
C LEU A 521 12.46 12.25 -7.97
N LYS A 522 12.98 13.08 -7.05
CA LYS A 522 13.98 14.12 -7.34
C LYS A 522 13.51 15.05 -8.46
N LEU A 523 12.35 15.65 -8.29
CA LEU A 523 11.76 16.56 -9.27
C LEU A 523 12.64 17.79 -9.50
N THR A 524 12.64 18.29 -10.73
CA THR A 524 13.40 19.46 -11.14
C THR A 524 12.52 20.70 -11.34
N HIS A 525 11.25 20.48 -11.69
CA HIS A 525 10.29 21.54 -11.98
C HIS A 525 8.91 21.19 -11.42
N CYS A 526 8.10 22.23 -11.25
CA CYS A 526 6.68 22.10 -10.89
C CYS A 526 5.84 22.92 -11.87
N LEU A 527 4.84 22.30 -12.47
CA LEU A 527 3.78 23.00 -13.19
C LEU A 527 2.60 23.15 -12.23
N ALA A 528 2.46 24.33 -11.64
CA ALA A 528 1.50 24.62 -10.59
C ALA A 528 0.28 25.37 -11.15
N TRP A 529 -0.92 24.97 -10.71
CA TRP A 529 -2.14 25.73 -10.97
C TRP A 529 -2.23 26.95 -10.05
N ARG A 530 -2.37 28.13 -10.64
CA ARG A 530 -2.58 29.42 -9.98
C ARG A 530 -3.95 30.00 -10.38
N GLU A 531 -4.32 31.13 -9.80
CA GLU A 531 -5.58 31.80 -10.12
C GLU A 531 -5.73 32.14 -11.61
N GLU A 532 -4.65 32.48 -12.29
CA GLU A 532 -4.61 32.83 -13.72
C GLU A 532 -4.36 31.64 -14.66
N GLY A 533 -4.10 30.44 -14.14
CA GLY A 533 -3.79 29.26 -14.93
C GLY A 533 -2.52 28.52 -14.48
N TRP A 534 -1.90 27.80 -15.40
CA TRP A 534 -0.71 27.02 -15.14
C TRP A 534 0.56 27.89 -15.14
N SER A 535 1.40 27.76 -14.12
CA SER A 535 2.71 28.41 -14.02
C SER A 535 3.82 27.38 -13.82
N VAL A 536 4.95 27.59 -14.51
CA VAL A 536 6.14 26.72 -14.38
C VAL A 536 7.08 27.29 -13.34
N GLU A 537 7.46 26.47 -12.38
CA GLU A 537 8.40 26.82 -11.31
C GLU A 537 9.57 25.82 -11.33
N ARG A 538 10.78 26.29 -11.08
CA ARG A 538 11.95 25.42 -10.86
C ARG A 538 12.03 25.09 -9.38
N LEU A 539 12.18 23.78 -9.05
CA LEU A 539 12.27 23.28 -7.67
C LEU A 539 13.72 23.29 -7.17
#